data_bfb979ee2421ab46bc997cd3204b9b87
#
_entry.id   bfb979ee2421ab46bc997cd3204b9b87
#
_cell.length_a   1.000
_cell.length_b   1.000
_cell.length_c   1.000
_cell.angle_alpha   90.00
_cell.angle_beta   90.00
_cell.angle_gamma   90.00
#
_symmetry.space_group_name_H-M   'P 1'
#
loop_
_entity.id
_entity.type
_entity.pdbx_description
1 polymer ?
#
loop_
_entity_poly.entity_id
_entity_poly.type
_entity_poly.pdbx_seq_one_letter_code
_entity_poly.pdbx_strand_id
1 'polypeptide(L)'
;QAEDGIRDSSVTGVQTCALPIYDWRYGYNGDYHRQLIEYWLNEYDWRDVERRMNELPHYKVDLMGVPLHFIHVKGKGPNPMPLLLHHGWPWTWWDVRKVIGPLTDPAAYGGDPNDSFDVVLISLPGYGFSSPLKETGWNWWHTADLENTLMKDVLGYEKYATAGGDWGALIAQQHGHKYEDDLIGVYTHFPAQMSHYLPAHPDAPAGVEF
;
A
#
# COMPACT_ATOMS: atom_id res chain seq x y z
N GLN A 1 11.78 7.07 42.32
CA GLN A 1 11.40 5.67 42.57
C GLN A 1 10.41 5.34 41.48
N ALA A 2 10.89 4.66 40.45
CA ALA A 2 10.02 4.02 39.48
C ALA A 2 9.51 2.74 40.15
N GLU A 3 8.55 2.90 41.02
CA GLU A 3 7.79 1.80 41.54
C GLU A 3 6.63 1.55 40.60
N ASP A 4 6.48 0.31 40.27
CA ASP A 4 5.32 -0.31 39.64
C ASP A 4 5.25 -0.27 38.12
N GLY A 5 6.33 -0.64 37.47
CA GLY A 5 6.18 -1.45 36.28
C GLY A 5 5.46 -2.75 36.68
N ILE A 6 4.38 -3.09 36.01
CA ILE A 6 3.65 -4.33 36.24
C ILE A 6 4.65 -5.48 36.13
N ARG A 7 5.10 -6.01 37.25
CA ARG A 7 5.87 -7.24 37.29
C ARG A 7 4.90 -8.40 37.12
N ASP A 8 4.70 -8.81 35.89
CA ASP A 8 4.17 -10.15 35.67
C ASP A 8 5.30 -11.12 35.95
N SER A 9 5.22 -11.79 37.10
CA SER A 9 6.20 -12.81 37.54
C SER A 9 6.20 -14.07 36.68
N SER A 10 5.29 -14.17 35.70
CA SER A 10 5.20 -15.29 34.78
C SER A 10 6.02 -15.05 33.48
N VAL A 11 6.48 -13.83 33.24
CA VAL A 11 7.30 -13.50 32.07
C VAL A 11 8.75 -13.33 32.53
N THR A 12 9.51 -14.38 32.43
CA THR A 12 10.92 -14.41 32.78
C THR A 12 11.72 -13.39 32.01
N GLY A 13 12.15 -12.32 32.69
CA GLY A 13 13.26 -11.47 32.26
C GLY A 13 12.93 -10.34 31.26
N VAL A 14 11.71 -10.15 30.81
CA VAL A 14 11.32 -8.96 30.02
C VAL A 14 10.71 -7.93 30.95
N GLN A 15 11.53 -6.95 31.33
CA GLN A 15 11.05 -5.76 32.02
C GLN A 15 10.35 -4.86 30.96
N THR A 16 9.05 -5.00 30.80
CA THR A 16 8.25 -4.02 30.10
C THR A 16 8.15 -2.78 30.99
N CYS A 17 9.08 -1.83 30.80
CA CYS A 17 8.93 -0.48 31.32
C CYS A 17 7.82 0.23 30.54
N ALA A 18 6.58 -0.10 30.83
CA ALA A 18 5.47 0.76 30.47
C ALA A 18 5.52 1.94 31.44
N LEU A 19 6.17 3.02 31.09
CA LEU A 19 5.98 4.28 31.77
C LEU A 19 4.50 4.62 31.68
N PRO A 20 3.82 4.89 32.80
CA PRO A 20 2.42 5.31 32.74
C PRO A 20 2.33 6.62 31.98
N ILE A 21 1.84 6.55 30.77
CA ILE A 21 1.59 7.72 29.92
C ILE A 21 0.25 8.31 30.36
N TYR A 22 0.29 9.18 31.36
CA TYR A 22 -0.92 9.80 31.93
C TYR A 22 -1.40 11.03 31.15
N ASP A 23 -0.58 11.53 30.20
CA ASP A 23 -0.94 12.67 29.37
C ASP A 23 -0.42 12.54 27.93
N TRP A 24 -0.85 13.44 27.06
CA TRP A 24 -0.52 13.44 25.64
C TRP A 24 0.89 13.92 25.28
N ARG A 25 1.69 14.36 26.23
CA ARG A 25 3.02 14.96 25.98
C ARG A 25 4.03 13.97 25.39
N TYR A 26 3.89 12.71 25.72
CA TYR A 26 4.83 11.65 25.35
C TYR A 26 4.22 10.58 24.44
N GLY A 27 2.98 10.75 24.01
CA GLY A 27 2.27 9.79 23.19
C GLY A 27 0.82 9.60 23.63
N TYR A 28 0.30 8.40 23.45
CA TYR A 28 -1.08 8.11 23.81
C TYR A 28 -1.32 8.23 25.33
N ASN A 29 -2.37 8.96 25.67
CA ASN A 29 -2.89 8.94 27.03
C ASN A 29 -3.42 7.54 27.38
N GLY A 30 -3.05 7.01 28.57
CA GLY A 30 -3.41 5.67 28.99
C GLY A 30 -4.92 5.44 29.10
N ASP A 31 -5.69 6.43 29.53
CA ASP A 31 -7.15 6.31 29.65
C ASP A 31 -7.82 6.30 28.27
N TYR A 32 -7.33 7.13 27.35
CA TYR A 32 -7.80 7.09 25.96
C TYR A 32 -7.49 5.72 25.32
N HIS A 33 -6.30 5.19 25.54
CA HIS A 33 -5.94 3.87 25.03
C HIS A 33 -6.84 2.76 25.55
N ARG A 34 -7.17 2.82 26.85
CA ARG A 34 -8.11 1.86 27.47
C ARG A 34 -9.50 1.96 26.83
N GLN A 35 -10.03 3.17 26.65
CA GLN A 35 -11.32 3.38 26.00
C GLN A 35 -11.32 2.84 24.55
N LEU A 36 -10.24 3.03 23.82
CA LEU A 36 -10.09 2.49 22.45
C LEU A 36 -10.14 0.97 22.45
N ILE A 37 -9.46 0.31 23.39
CA ILE A 37 -9.49 -1.14 23.52
C ILE A 37 -10.88 -1.64 23.93
N GLU A 38 -11.54 -0.96 24.85
CA GLU A 38 -12.92 -1.29 25.26
C GLU A 38 -13.90 -1.18 24.09
N TYR A 39 -13.80 -0.10 23.30
CA TYR A 39 -14.57 0.06 22.07
C TYR A 39 -14.28 -1.10 21.09
N TRP A 40 -13.03 -1.43 20.87
CA TRP A 40 -12.64 -2.51 19.95
C TRP A 40 -13.20 -3.87 20.39
N LEU A 41 -13.17 -4.17 21.69
CA LEU A 41 -13.66 -5.44 22.22
C LEU A 41 -15.19 -5.55 22.24
N ASN A 42 -15.89 -4.45 22.46
CA ASN A 42 -17.32 -4.50 22.79
C ASN A 42 -18.24 -3.92 21.71
N GLU A 43 -17.73 -3.04 20.84
CA GLU A 43 -18.56 -2.26 19.91
C GLU A 43 -18.12 -2.37 18.45
N TYR A 44 -16.80 -2.62 18.20
CA TYR A 44 -16.28 -2.66 16.84
C TYR A 44 -16.76 -3.91 16.08
N ASP A 45 -17.50 -3.68 15.00
CA ASP A 45 -17.98 -4.76 14.13
C ASP A 45 -17.06 -4.95 12.93
N TRP A 46 -16.16 -5.94 13.04
CA TRP A 46 -15.29 -6.36 11.94
C TRP A 46 -16.10 -6.82 10.71
N ARG A 47 -17.27 -7.43 10.91
CA ARG A 47 -18.08 -7.96 9.81
C ARG A 47 -18.64 -6.86 8.90
N ASP A 48 -18.89 -5.66 9.46
CA ASP A 48 -19.25 -4.49 8.66
C ASP A 48 -18.09 -4.08 7.74
N VAL A 49 -16.87 -4.03 8.28
CA VAL A 49 -15.67 -3.69 7.51
C VAL A 49 -15.41 -4.74 6.42
N GLU A 50 -15.49 -6.02 6.75
CA GLU A 50 -15.34 -7.14 5.81
C GLU A 50 -16.39 -7.06 4.67
N ARG A 51 -17.64 -6.78 5.00
CA ARG A 51 -18.71 -6.60 4.00
C ARG A 51 -18.38 -5.46 3.03
N ARG A 52 -17.92 -4.32 3.55
CA ARG A 52 -17.50 -3.17 2.73
C ARG A 52 -16.27 -3.45 1.88
N MET A 53 -15.34 -4.24 2.37
CA MET A 53 -14.21 -4.72 1.56
C MET A 53 -14.71 -5.56 0.38
N ASN A 54 -15.64 -6.47 0.63
CA ASN A 54 -16.20 -7.37 -0.38
C ASN A 54 -17.12 -6.69 -1.41
N GLU A 55 -17.46 -5.41 -1.25
CA GLU A 55 -18.16 -4.62 -2.26
C GLU A 55 -17.27 -4.26 -3.46
N LEU A 56 -15.95 -4.35 -3.29
CA LEU A 56 -14.99 -4.08 -4.36
C LEU A 56 -14.68 -5.35 -5.18
N PRO A 57 -14.38 -5.21 -6.47
CA PRO A 57 -14.01 -6.35 -7.32
C PRO A 57 -12.56 -6.78 -7.05
N HIS A 58 -12.43 -7.91 -6.38
CA HIS A 58 -11.15 -8.53 -6.04
C HIS A 58 -10.72 -9.53 -7.11
N TYR A 59 -9.45 -9.46 -7.47
CA TYR A 59 -8.83 -10.40 -8.40
C TYR A 59 -7.56 -10.99 -7.80
N LYS A 60 -7.21 -12.18 -8.24
CA LYS A 60 -5.97 -12.84 -7.88
C LYS A 60 -5.36 -13.55 -9.08
N VAL A 61 -4.07 -13.36 -9.30
CA VAL A 61 -3.31 -14.01 -10.37
C VAL A 61 -1.99 -14.53 -9.80
N ASP A 62 -1.58 -15.72 -10.20
CA ASP A 62 -0.22 -16.19 -9.91
C ASP A 62 0.71 -15.63 -10.99
N LEU A 63 1.56 -14.69 -10.62
CA LEU A 63 2.41 -13.96 -11.54
C LEU A 63 3.82 -13.93 -10.97
N MET A 64 4.80 -14.40 -11.73
CA MET A 64 6.21 -14.52 -11.31
C MET A 64 6.38 -15.24 -9.96
N GLY A 65 5.51 -16.22 -9.64
CA GLY A 65 5.51 -16.97 -8.40
C GLY A 65 4.87 -16.25 -7.18
N VAL A 66 4.33 -15.05 -7.38
CA VAL A 66 3.57 -14.30 -6.37
C VAL A 66 2.08 -14.51 -6.59
N PRO A 67 1.33 -14.90 -5.55
CA PRO A 67 -0.14 -14.92 -5.61
C PRO A 67 -0.69 -13.49 -5.52
N LEU A 68 -0.48 -12.71 -6.60
CA LEU A 68 -0.76 -11.28 -6.63
C LEU A 68 -2.26 -11.02 -6.55
N HIS A 69 -2.65 -10.28 -5.52
CA HIS A 69 -4.00 -9.78 -5.33
C HIS A 69 -4.08 -8.31 -5.75
N PHE A 70 -5.17 -7.96 -6.43
CA PHE A 70 -5.45 -6.58 -6.79
C PHE A 70 -6.96 -6.32 -6.86
N ILE A 71 -7.31 -5.05 -6.68
CA ILE A 71 -8.64 -4.50 -6.97
C ILE A 71 -8.57 -3.86 -8.35
N HIS A 72 -9.57 -4.08 -9.19
CA HIS A 72 -9.66 -3.44 -10.48
C HIS A 72 -11.05 -2.86 -10.70
N VAL A 73 -11.16 -1.53 -10.65
CA VAL A 73 -12.42 -0.81 -10.83
C VAL A 73 -12.33 0.02 -12.10
N LYS A 74 -13.24 -0.25 -13.03
CA LYS A 74 -13.32 0.50 -14.28
C LYS A 74 -13.88 1.90 -14.06
N GLY A 75 -13.28 2.88 -14.70
CA GLY A 75 -13.79 4.24 -14.74
C GLY A 75 -15.10 4.35 -15.51
N LYS A 76 -15.97 5.25 -15.06
CA LYS A 76 -17.29 5.47 -15.67
C LYS A 76 -17.31 6.61 -16.70
N GLY A 77 -16.19 7.29 -16.88
CA GLY A 77 -16.06 8.33 -17.90
C GLY A 77 -15.88 7.78 -19.31
N PRO A 78 -15.85 8.65 -20.32
CA PRO A 78 -15.80 8.22 -21.73
C PRO A 78 -14.46 7.57 -22.11
N ASN A 79 -13.34 8.00 -21.50
CA ASN A 79 -12.01 7.50 -21.80
C ASN A 79 -11.17 7.42 -20.52
N PRO A 80 -11.45 6.44 -19.62
CA PRO A 80 -10.75 6.34 -18.35
C PRO A 80 -9.25 6.09 -18.54
N MET A 81 -8.42 6.86 -17.83
CA MET A 81 -6.98 6.67 -17.82
C MET A 81 -6.62 5.48 -16.90
N PRO A 82 -5.86 4.49 -17.38
CA PRO A 82 -5.38 3.42 -16.51
C PRO A 82 -4.45 3.96 -15.42
N LEU A 83 -4.74 3.65 -14.17
CA LEU A 83 -4.00 4.12 -13.00
C LEU A 83 -3.67 2.97 -12.07
N LEU A 84 -2.39 2.70 -11.90
CA LEU A 84 -1.86 1.76 -10.93
C LEU A 84 -1.59 2.48 -9.62
N LEU A 85 -2.26 2.04 -8.54
CA LEU A 85 -2.13 2.62 -7.20
C LEU A 85 -1.41 1.67 -6.24
N HIS A 86 -0.55 2.26 -5.42
CA HIS A 86 0.23 1.56 -4.41
C HIS A 86 -0.09 2.05 -3.00
N HIS A 87 -0.15 1.10 -2.07
CA HIS A 87 -0.09 1.40 -0.64
C HIS A 87 1.38 1.39 -0.14
N GLY A 88 1.58 1.70 1.14
CA GLY A 88 2.87 1.68 1.81
C GLY A 88 2.93 0.70 2.98
N TRP A 89 4.06 0.68 3.67
CA TRP A 89 4.24 -0.08 4.91
C TRP A 89 3.83 0.78 6.13
N PRO A 90 3.13 0.25 7.13
CA PRO A 90 2.64 -1.14 7.29
C PRO A 90 1.19 -1.34 6.81
N TRP A 91 0.77 -0.53 5.87
CA TRP A 91 -0.61 -0.46 5.40
C TRP A 91 -0.99 -1.57 4.42
N THR A 92 -2.17 -1.41 3.83
CA THR A 92 -2.72 -2.32 2.84
C THR A 92 -3.48 -1.55 1.77
N TRP A 93 -3.95 -2.22 0.74
CA TRP A 93 -4.83 -1.66 -0.28
C TRP A 93 -6.04 -0.90 0.31
N TRP A 94 -6.49 -1.28 1.52
CA TRP A 94 -7.66 -0.68 2.18
C TRP A 94 -7.47 0.81 2.54
N ASP A 95 -6.26 1.27 2.68
CA ASP A 95 -5.97 2.67 3.00
C ASP A 95 -6.37 3.63 1.88
N VAL A 96 -6.24 3.20 0.63
CA VAL A 96 -6.60 3.98 -0.55
C VAL A 96 -8.07 3.85 -0.97
N ARG A 97 -8.89 3.09 -0.24
CA ARG A 97 -10.31 2.83 -0.59
C ARG A 97 -11.14 4.08 -0.83
N LYS A 98 -10.85 5.17 -0.11
CA LYS A 98 -11.64 6.42 -0.19
C LYS A 98 -11.46 7.18 -1.49
N VAL A 99 -10.37 6.95 -2.22
CA VAL A 99 -10.10 7.62 -3.49
C VAL A 99 -10.61 6.83 -4.70
N ILE A 100 -10.95 5.56 -4.54
CA ILE A 100 -11.43 4.72 -5.64
C ILE A 100 -12.68 5.32 -6.28
N GLY A 101 -13.70 5.65 -5.47
CA GLY A 101 -14.93 6.25 -5.97
C GLY A 101 -14.71 7.56 -6.72
N PRO A 102 -14.08 8.58 -6.11
CA PRO A 102 -13.77 9.85 -6.78
C PRO A 102 -12.96 9.70 -8.07
N LEU A 103 -12.03 8.76 -8.12
CA LEU A 103 -11.20 8.53 -9.32
C LEU A 103 -11.97 7.78 -10.42
N THR A 104 -12.80 6.82 -10.08
CA THR A 104 -13.51 6.02 -11.09
C THR A 104 -14.82 6.63 -11.57
N ASP A 105 -15.45 7.48 -10.75
CA ASP A 105 -16.72 8.16 -11.05
C ASP A 105 -16.69 9.61 -10.58
N PRO A 106 -15.79 10.46 -11.14
CA PRO A 106 -15.66 11.85 -10.69
C PRO A 106 -16.97 12.63 -10.78
N ALA A 107 -17.84 12.32 -11.73
CA ALA A 107 -19.13 13.00 -11.87
C ALA A 107 -20.04 12.82 -10.65
N ALA A 108 -20.02 11.66 -10.00
CA ALA A 108 -20.76 11.42 -8.75
C ALA A 108 -20.24 12.24 -7.57
N TYR A 109 -19.05 12.81 -7.69
CA TYR A 109 -18.39 13.64 -6.68
C TYR A 109 -18.25 15.12 -7.11
N GLY A 110 -18.93 15.53 -8.18
CA GLY A 110 -18.92 16.91 -8.67
C GLY A 110 -17.73 17.28 -9.54
N GLY A 111 -16.94 16.28 -9.99
CA GLY A 111 -15.83 16.45 -10.93
C GLY A 111 -16.25 16.28 -12.39
N ASP A 112 -15.29 16.48 -13.31
CA ASP A 112 -15.48 16.25 -14.74
C ASP A 112 -15.43 14.73 -15.02
N PRO A 113 -16.43 14.15 -15.71
CA PRO A 113 -16.41 12.74 -16.11
C PRO A 113 -15.22 12.38 -17.04
N ASN A 114 -14.60 13.35 -17.69
CA ASN A 114 -13.40 13.12 -18.50
C ASN A 114 -12.15 12.85 -17.65
N ASP A 115 -12.17 13.21 -16.37
CA ASP A 115 -11.06 12.97 -15.42
C ASP A 115 -11.15 11.59 -14.71
N SER A 116 -11.86 10.64 -15.32
CA SER A 116 -12.02 9.31 -14.75
C SER A 116 -10.81 8.40 -14.99
N PHE A 117 -10.62 7.46 -14.07
CA PHE A 117 -9.53 6.47 -14.11
C PHE A 117 -10.05 5.04 -14.07
N ASP A 118 -9.40 4.15 -14.81
CA ASP A 118 -9.43 2.72 -14.55
C ASP A 118 -8.45 2.43 -13.40
N VAL A 119 -8.94 2.21 -12.20
CA VAL A 119 -8.09 2.04 -11.02
C VAL A 119 -7.70 0.58 -10.83
N VAL A 120 -6.40 0.32 -10.83
CA VAL A 120 -5.79 -0.95 -10.42
C VAL A 120 -5.05 -0.70 -9.11
N LEU A 121 -5.52 -1.29 -8.02
CA LEU A 121 -4.96 -1.12 -6.70
C LEU A 121 -4.46 -2.48 -6.19
N ILE A 122 -3.18 -2.62 -5.99
CA ILE A 122 -2.56 -3.89 -5.62
C ILE A 122 -2.44 -4.08 -4.11
N SER A 123 -2.34 -5.33 -3.67
CA SER A 123 -1.63 -5.70 -2.45
C SER A 123 -0.19 -5.96 -2.80
N LEU A 124 0.75 -5.22 -2.23
CA LEU A 124 2.18 -5.43 -2.49
C LEU A 124 2.60 -6.88 -2.18
N PRO A 125 3.61 -7.44 -2.86
CA PRO A 125 4.09 -8.78 -2.57
C PRO A 125 4.40 -8.99 -1.08
N GLY A 126 3.78 -10.01 -0.48
CA GLY A 126 3.89 -10.30 0.96
C GLY A 126 2.92 -9.54 1.86
N TYR A 127 2.14 -8.60 1.31
CA TYR A 127 1.13 -7.83 2.06
C TYR A 127 -0.29 -8.34 1.76
N GLY A 128 -1.17 -8.15 2.74
CA GLY A 128 -2.59 -8.44 2.58
C GLY A 128 -2.84 -9.80 1.95
N PHE A 129 -3.52 -9.80 0.80
CA PHE A 129 -3.88 -11.03 0.12
C PHE A 129 -2.85 -11.50 -0.94
N SER A 130 -1.75 -10.78 -1.13
CA SER A 130 -0.59 -11.20 -1.96
C SER A 130 0.42 -12.03 -1.16
N SER A 131 -0.08 -12.91 -0.32
CA SER A 131 0.70 -13.79 0.54
C SER A 131 0.11 -15.22 0.56
N PRO A 132 0.89 -16.24 1.02
CA PRO A 132 2.30 -16.18 1.39
C PRO A 132 3.23 -16.08 0.18
N LEU A 133 4.39 -15.44 0.34
CA LEU A 133 5.46 -15.52 -0.64
C LEU A 133 6.18 -16.86 -0.54
N LYS A 134 6.52 -17.45 -1.67
CA LYS A 134 7.28 -18.71 -1.75
C LYS A 134 8.78 -18.47 -1.66
N GLU A 135 9.23 -17.28 -2.04
CA GLU A 135 10.65 -16.91 -2.13
C GLU A 135 10.90 -15.55 -1.48
N THR A 136 12.13 -15.34 -1.05
CA THR A 136 12.65 -14.06 -0.54
C THR A 136 13.21 -13.20 -1.67
N GLY A 137 13.60 -11.95 -1.36
CA GLY A 137 14.25 -11.05 -2.34
C GLY A 137 13.30 -10.11 -3.07
N TRP A 138 12.00 -10.11 -2.73
CA TRP A 138 11.06 -9.14 -3.26
C TRP A 138 11.38 -7.74 -2.72
N ASN A 139 11.66 -6.84 -3.65
CA ASN A 139 11.97 -5.44 -3.41
C ASN A 139 11.19 -4.59 -4.42
N TRP A 140 11.35 -3.26 -4.39
CA TRP A 140 10.62 -2.37 -5.29
C TRP A 140 10.95 -2.55 -6.77
N TRP A 141 12.15 -3.02 -7.14
CA TRP A 141 12.48 -3.31 -8.55
C TRP A 141 11.71 -4.51 -9.06
N HIS A 142 11.79 -5.62 -8.36
CA HIS A 142 11.06 -6.82 -8.73
C HIS A 142 9.54 -6.61 -8.65
N THR A 143 9.09 -5.77 -7.73
CA THR A 143 7.69 -5.39 -7.64
C THR A 143 7.26 -4.57 -8.85
N ALA A 144 8.06 -3.60 -9.30
CA ALA A 144 7.78 -2.86 -10.52
C ALA A 144 7.74 -3.76 -11.78
N ASP A 145 8.61 -4.77 -11.87
CA ASP A 145 8.58 -5.74 -12.96
C ASP A 145 7.29 -6.56 -12.96
N LEU A 146 6.89 -7.05 -11.79
CA LEU A 146 5.66 -7.79 -11.59
C LEU A 146 4.44 -6.97 -12.00
N GLU A 147 4.41 -5.71 -11.61
CA GLU A 147 3.29 -4.80 -11.86
C GLU A 147 3.23 -4.32 -13.31
N ASN A 148 4.37 -4.07 -13.95
CA ASN A 148 4.39 -3.80 -15.38
C ASN A 148 3.82 -4.98 -16.15
N THR A 149 4.22 -6.22 -15.80
CA THR A 149 3.64 -7.44 -16.38
C THR A 149 2.14 -7.54 -16.12
N LEU A 150 1.66 -7.18 -14.91
CA LEU A 150 0.23 -7.14 -14.63
C LEU A 150 -0.50 -6.16 -15.56
N MET A 151 0.01 -4.93 -15.68
CA MET A 151 -0.65 -3.89 -16.46
C MET A 151 -0.63 -4.18 -17.96
N LYS A 152 0.51 -4.65 -18.49
CA LYS A 152 0.71 -4.88 -19.93
C LYS A 152 0.16 -6.22 -20.39
N ASP A 153 0.57 -7.31 -19.75
CA ASP A 153 0.36 -8.64 -20.30
C ASP A 153 -0.95 -9.27 -19.76
N VAL A 154 -1.33 -8.96 -18.52
CA VAL A 154 -2.54 -9.52 -17.91
C VAL A 154 -3.76 -8.64 -18.18
N LEU A 155 -3.65 -7.32 -17.96
CA LEU A 155 -4.74 -6.37 -18.13
C LEU A 155 -4.82 -5.74 -19.52
N GLY A 156 -3.74 -5.82 -20.31
CA GLY A 156 -3.70 -5.38 -21.70
C GLY A 156 -3.66 -3.87 -21.91
N TYR A 157 -3.24 -3.09 -20.93
CA TYR A 157 -3.11 -1.65 -21.08
C TYR A 157 -1.86 -1.31 -21.90
N GLU A 158 -2.03 -0.50 -22.95
CA GLU A 158 -0.92 -0.03 -23.77
C GLU A 158 -0.02 0.93 -22.99
N LYS A 159 -0.63 1.86 -22.25
CA LYS A 159 0.03 2.80 -21.33
C LYS A 159 -0.79 2.97 -20.05
N TYR A 160 -0.12 3.33 -18.96
CA TYR A 160 -0.76 3.58 -17.68
C TYR A 160 -0.05 4.67 -16.89
N ALA A 161 -0.76 5.31 -15.97
CA ALA A 161 -0.15 6.14 -14.93
C ALA A 161 0.09 5.30 -13.66
N THR A 162 1.05 5.72 -12.84
CA THR A 162 1.32 5.06 -11.57
C THR A 162 1.40 6.08 -10.43
N ALA A 163 0.88 5.72 -9.24
CA ALA A 163 0.86 6.63 -8.10
C ALA A 163 1.04 5.90 -6.76
N GLY A 164 1.79 6.51 -5.85
CA GLY A 164 1.98 5.95 -4.52
C GLY A 164 2.69 6.87 -3.53
N GLY A 165 2.67 6.46 -2.28
CA GLY A 165 3.40 7.04 -1.17
C GLY A 165 4.20 5.97 -0.43
N ASP A 166 5.17 6.35 0.40
CA ASP A 166 6.00 5.43 1.16
C ASP A 166 6.67 4.37 0.27
N TRP A 167 6.53 3.05 0.52
CA TRP A 167 6.99 1.98 -0.39
C TRP A 167 6.42 2.12 -1.80
N GLY A 168 5.15 2.52 -1.90
CA GLY A 168 4.50 2.76 -3.18
C GLY A 168 5.14 3.90 -3.97
N ALA A 169 5.72 4.90 -3.30
CA ALA A 169 6.47 5.97 -3.98
C ALA A 169 7.76 5.44 -4.62
N LEU A 170 8.48 4.56 -3.91
CA LEU A 170 9.70 3.92 -4.45
C LEU A 170 9.39 3.07 -5.68
N ILE A 171 8.31 2.29 -5.62
CA ILE A 171 7.87 1.46 -6.73
C ILE A 171 7.42 2.33 -7.92
N ALA A 172 6.62 3.37 -7.68
CA ALA A 172 6.17 4.29 -8.73
C ALA A 172 7.35 4.99 -9.42
N GLN A 173 8.37 5.40 -8.66
CA GLN A 173 9.61 5.98 -9.22
C GLN A 173 10.38 4.96 -10.03
N GLN A 174 10.41 3.70 -9.59
CA GLN A 174 11.07 2.62 -10.34
C GLN A 174 10.36 2.33 -11.67
N HIS A 175 9.02 2.42 -11.73
CA HIS A 175 8.30 2.38 -12.99
C HIS A 175 8.75 3.52 -13.93
N GLY A 176 8.86 4.75 -13.41
CA GLY A 176 9.34 5.90 -14.19
C GLY A 176 10.77 5.75 -14.69
N HIS A 177 11.61 5.03 -13.96
CA HIS A 177 13.01 4.78 -14.34
C HIS A 177 13.13 3.67 -15.39
N LYS A 178 12.40 2.57 -15.24
CA LYS A 178 12.59 1.37 -16.06
C LYS A 178 11.60 1.25 -17.22
N TYR A 179 10.40 1.78 -17.07
CA TYR A 179 9.26 1.59 -17.97
C TYR A 179 8.69 2.91 -18.48
N GLU A 180 9.53 3.92 -18.69
CA GLU A 180 9.11 5.27 -19.12
C GLU A 180 8.25 5.24 -20.38
N ASP A 181 8.54 4.36 -21.32
CA ASP A 181 7.80 4.21 -22.57
C ASP A 181 6.38 3.64 -22.37
N ASP A 182 6.13 2.92 -21.28
CA ASP A 182 4.84 2.35 -20.94
C ASP A 182 3.99 3.31 -20.10
N LEU A 183 4.56 4.44 -19.64
CA LEU A 183 3.89 5.34 -18.73
C LEU A 183 3.24 6.55 -19.41
N ILE A 184 2.10 6.96 -18.84
CA ILE A 184 1.46 8.27 -19.08
C ILE A 184 2.05 9.28 -18.08
N GLY A 185 2.33 8.86 -16.85
CA GLY A 185 2.91 9.70 -15.81
C GLY A 185 3.11 8.98 -14.49
N VAL A 186 3.87 9.62 -13.60
CA VAL A 186 4.17 9.14 -12.24
C VAL A 186 3.78 10.20 -11.24
N TYR A 187 3.01 9.82 -10.22
CA TYR A 187 2.71 10.68 -9.09
C TYR A 187 3.21 10.07 -7.78
N THR A 188 3.96 10.84 -7.01
CA THR A 188 4.42 10.43 -5.68
C THR A 188 4.21 11.54 -4.68
N HIS A 189 3.74 11.20 -3.47
CA HIS A 189 3.70 12.19 -2.37
C HIS A 189 5.02 12.27 -1.63
N PHE A 190 5.97 11.41 -1.94
CA PHE A 190 7.23 11.32 -1.26
C PHE A 190 8.34 11.08 -2.29
N PRO A 191 9.08 12.13 -2.68
CA PRO A 191 10.24 11.98 -3.55
C PRO A 191 11.38 11.35 -2.73
N ALA A 192 11.50 10.03 -2.73
CA ALA A 192 12.61 9.36 -2.11
C ALA A 192 13.87 9.58 -2.94
N GLN A 193 14.94 10.04 -2.30
CA GLN A 193 16.26 9.95 -2.91
C GLN A 193 16.70 8.48 -2.89
N MET A 194 16.46 7.79 -3.97
CA MET A 194 16.78 6.37 -4.14
C MET A 194 18.25 6.06 -3.89
N SER A 195 19.15 7.01 -4.18
CA SER A 195 20.60 6.87 -4.05
C SER A 195 21.12 6.52 -2.66
N HIS A 196 20.37 6.81 -1.60
CA HIS A 196 20.83 6.58 -0.23
C HIS A 196 20.42 5.22 0.35
N TYR A 197 19.50 4.50 -0.30
CA TYR A 197 18.87 3.30 0.26
C TYR A 197 19.06 2.05 -0.59
N LEU A 198 19.73 2.16 -1.74
CA LEU A 198 19.78 1.07 -2.71
C LEU A 198 21.20 0.53 -2.87
N PRO A 199 21.41 -0.78 -2.63
CA PRO A 199 22.54 -1.44 -3.28
C PRO A 199 22.39 -1.27 -4.80
N ALA A 200 23.48 -1.11 -5.51
CA ALA A 200 23.47 -1.00 -6.96
C ALA A 200 22.60 -2.12 -7.55
N HIS A 201 21.66 -1.74 -8.42
CA HIS A 201 20.86 -2.74 -9.12
C HIS A 201 21.81 -3.68 -9.86
N PRO A 202 21.61 -5.02 -9.80
CA PRO A 202 22.51 -5.96 -10.46
C PRO A 202 22.68 -5.70 -11.97
N ASP A 203 21.68 -5.07 -12.60
CA ASP A 203 21.69 -4.70 -14.02
C ASP A 203 22.04 -3.22 -14.25
N ALA A 204 22.42 -2.47 -13.21
CA ALA A 204 22.84 -1.08 -13.38
C ALA A 204 24.13 -1.03 -14.20
N PRO A 205 24.27 -0.12 -15.19
CA PRO A 205 25.51 0.04 -15.94
C PRO A 205 26.67 0.32 -14.99
N ALA A 206 27.79 -0.35 -15.20
CA ALA A 206 28.99 -0.15 -14.40
C ALA A 206 29.39 1.34 -14.42
N GLY A 207 29.48 1.96 -13.23
CA GLY A 207 29.85 3.36 -13.08
C GLY A 207 28.71 4.33 -12.78
N VAL A 208 27.49 3.84 -12.63
CA VAL A 208 26.40 4.63 -12.06
C VAL A 208 26.42 4.42 -10.54
N GLU A 209 27.05 5.33 -9.82
CA GLU A 209 26.89 5.45 -8.39
C GLU A 209 25.57 6.21 -8.13
N PHE A 210 24.62 5.53 -7.49
CA PHE A 210 23.37 6.13 -7.02
C PHE A 210 23.52 6.65 -5.60
#